data_4845909fa927d542677b885c2273eca5
#
_entry.id   4845909fa927d542677b885c2273eca5
#
_cell.length_a   1.000
_cell.length_b   1.000
_cell.length_c   1.000
_cell.angle_alpha   90.00
_cell.angle_beta   90.00
_cell.angle_gamma   90.00
#
_symmetry.space_group_name_H-M   'P 1'
#
loop_
_entity.id
_entity.type
_entity.pdbx_description
1 polymer ?
#
loop_
_entity_poly.entity_id
_entity_poly.type
_entity_poly.pdbx_seq_one_letter_code
_entity_poly.pdbx_strand_id
1 'polypeptide(L)'
;MEETKKTELAVLEKFDGLAFLSKIESAESISKKFKIMNEALDQDVLVKKNMKAELAKNNINGSKSTDYDYVPIGAVEECLRQVFFRQVDFEITNSYRDLNSFIITVRIHYKCPISGEKRFTDGIGAKALQQDSGAKIYDFNSTMKANALELGVGNAYSIAIKNAAKKIGRMFGGDLNRDDDLTNELNVFSEKVTNKPAFLLKEIKRLLDEKQERILANDLPNFQRIIDNKETLSYQKAYDYLNKL
;
A
#
# COMPACT_ATOMS: atom_id res chain seq x y z
N MET A 1 21.65 10.03 29.51
CA MET A 1 22.00 9.01 28.47
C MET A 1 20.73 8.70 27.72
N GLU A 2 20.48 9.45 26.67
CA GLU A 2 19.37 9.19 25.76
C GLU A 2 19.79 8.11 24.75
N GLU A 3 19.18 6.94 24.87
CA GLU A 3 19.27 5.92 23.85
C GLU A 3 18.59 6.44 22.57
N THR A 4 19.41 6.82 21.61
CA THR A 4 18.98 7.01 20.23
C THR A 4 18.47 5.66 19.71
N LYS A 5 17.15 5.44 19.79
CA LYS A 5 16.50 4.36 19.04
C LYS A 5 16.83 4.58 17.55
N LYS A 6 17.80 3.82 17.06
CA LYS A 6 18.03 3.64 15.64
C LYS A 6 16.70 3.16 15.04
N THR A 7 16.12 3.96 14.16
CA THR A 7 15.00 3.56 13.34
C THR A 7 15.51 2.42 12.45
N GLU A 8 15.20 1.19 12.82
CA GLU A 8 15.45 0.04 11.93
C GLU A 8 14.64 0.27 10.67
N LEU A 9 15.36 0.54 9.58
CA LEU A 9 14.83 0.35 8.24
C LEU A 9 14.47 -1.13 8.15
N ALA A 10 13.19 -1.46 8.17
CA ALA A 10 12.74 -2.78 7.74
C ALA A 10 13.14 -2.93 6.27
N VAL A 11 14.30 -3.51 6.05
CA VAL A 11 14.76 -3.92 4.72
C VAL A 11 13.93 -5.15 4.38
N LEU A 12 12.76 -4.92 3.80
CA LEU A 12 12.11 -5.97 3.04
C LEU A 12 13.04 -6.32 1.87
N GLU A 13 13.12 -7.59 1.53
CA GLU A 13 14.00 -8.09 0.48
C GLU A 13 13.93 -7.20 -0.76
N LYS A 14 15.08 -6.71 -1.22
CA LYS A 14 15.14 -5.91 -2.44
C LYS A 14 14.60 -6.75 -3.58
N PHE A 15 13.76 -6.16 -4.41
CA PHE A 15 13.33 -6.80 -5.65
C PHE A 15 14.56 -7.14 -6.50
N ASP A 16 14.75 -8.41 -6.77
CA ASP A 16 15.85 -8.88 -7.63
C ASP A 16 15.36 -8.95 -9.08
N GLY A 17 15.63 -7.89 -9.83
CA GLY A 17 15.25 -7.78 -11.24
C GLY A 17 15.89 -8.85 -12.12
N LEU A 18 17.11 -9.33 -11.79
CA LEU A 18 17.78 -10.38 -12.54
C LEU A 18 17.13 -11.75 -12.31
N ALA A 19 16.82 -12.07 -11.06
CA ALA A 19 16.07 -13.29 -10.74
C ALA A 19 14.67 -13.28 -11.36
N PHE A 20 14.01 -12.12 -11.38
CA PHE A 20 12.72 -11.94 -12.05
C PHE A 20 12.82 -12.15 -13.56
N LEU A 21 13.82 -11.57 -14.23
CA LEU A 21 14.07 -11.76 -15.66
C LEU A 21 14.30 -13.23 -15.98
N SER A 22 15.19 -13.90 -15.23
CA SER A 22 15.46 -15.32 -15.41
C SER A 22 14.22 -16.19 -15.29
N LYS A 23 13.34 -15.90 -14.32
CA LYS A 23 12.04 -16.60 -14.18
C LYS A 23 11.11 -16.38 -15.38
N ILE A 24 11.05 -15.14 -15.91
CA ILE A 24 10.26 -14.85 -17.12
C ILE A 24 10.82 -15.56 -18.34
N GLU A 25 12.14 -15.53 -18.54
CA GLU A 25 12.81 -16.17 -19.67
C GLU A 25 12.66 -17.69 -19.66
N SER A 26 12.76 -18.31 -18.48
CA SER A 26 12.60 -19.76 -18.32
C SER A 26 11.17 -20.27 -18.42
N ALA A 27 10.18 -19.38 -18.39
CA ALA A 27 8.77 -19.79 -18.48
C ALA A 27 8.38 -20.19 -19.91
N GLU A 28 7.88 -21.41 -20.07
CA GLU A 28 7.59 -22.02 -21.37
C GLU A 28 6.35 -21.44 -22.05
N SER A 29 5.44 -20.80 -21.32
CA SER A 29 4.19 -20.25 -21.88
C SER A 29 3.98 -18.80 -21.48
N ILE A 30 3.29 -18.06 -22.37
CA ILE A 30 2.89 -16.67 -22.12
C ILE A 30 2.04 -16.55 -20.83
N SER A 31 1.16 -17.51 -20.57
CA SER A 31 0.34 -17.54 -19.36
C SER A 31 1.19 -17.64 -18.09
N LYS A 32 2.21 -18.50 -18.07
CA LYS A 32 3.15 -18.60 -16.95
C LYS A 32 3.94 -17.30 -16.76
N LYS A 33 4.37 -16.64 -17.83
CA LYS A 33 5.05 -15.34 -17.79
C LYS A 33 4.19 -14.25 -17.15
N PHE A 34 2.93 -14.15 -17.56
CA PHE A 34 1.99 -13.20 -16.94
C PHE A 34 1.73 -13.50 -15.48
N LYS A 35 1.62 -14.76 -15.09
CA LYS A 35 1.46 -15.15 -13.69
C LYS A 35 2.65 -14.68 -12.85
N ILE A 36 3.88 -14.92 -13.29
CA ILE A 36 5.11 -14.46 -12.62
C ILE A 36 5.13 -12.92 -12.49
N MET A 37 4.73 -12.21 -13.54
CA MET A 37 4.68 -10.75 -13.52
C MET A 37 3.65 -10.22 -12.53
N ASN A 38 2.45 -10.79 -12.51
CA ASN A 38 1.40 -10.40 -11.57
C ASN A 38 1.82 -10.68 -10.13
N GLU A 39 2.37 -11.85 -9.84
CA GLU A 39 2.92 -12.19 -8.53
C GLU A 39 3.98 -11.19 -8.07
N ALA A 40 4.84 -10.72 -8.97
CA ALA A 40 5.84 -9.70 -8.65
C ALA A 40 5.20 -8.33 -8.36
N LEU A 41 4.21 -7.91 -9.14
CA LEU A 41 3.50 -6.64 -8.95
C LEU A 41 2.62 -6.63 -7.69
N ASP A 42 2.11 -7.79 -7.28
CA ASP A 42 1.25 -7.98 -6.12
C ASP A 42 2.04 -8.24 -4.82
N GLN A 43 3.38 -8.28 -4.89
CA GLN A 43 4.21 -8.38 -3.69
C GLN A 43 3.98 -7.19 -2.76
N ASP A 44 4.24 -7.38 -1.48
CA ASP A 44 4.26 -6.31 -0.52
C ASP A 44 5.32 -5.25 -0.87
N VAL A 45 5.12 -4.05 -0.32
CA VAL A 45 6.02 -2.93 -0.57
C VAL A 45 7.44 -3.26 -0.15
N LEU A 46 8.37 -3.11 -1.07
CA LEU A 46 9.77 -3.53 -0.89
C LEU A 46 10.53 -2.69 0.13
N VAL A 47 10.16 -1.42 0.28
CA VAL A 47 10.80 -0.49 1.23
C VAL A 47 9.74 0.40 1.86
N LYS A 48 9.63 0.33 3.19
CA LYS A 48 8.77 1.23 3.96
C LYS A 48 9.65 2.13 4.83
N LYS A 49 9.27 3.39 4.97
CA LYS A 49 9.87 4.31 5.92
C LYS A 49 8.78 4.87 6.83
N ASN A 50 8.98 4.78 8.13
CA ASN A 50 8.06 5.35 9.12
C ASN A 50 8.36 6.84 9.33
N MET A 51 7.33 7.70 9.25
CA MET A 51 7.44 9.16 9.36
C MET A 51 7.16 9.72 10.75
N LYS A 52 6.99 8.90 11.77
CA LYS A 52 6.65 9.35 13.13
C LYS A 52 7.52 10.50 13.64
N ALA A 53 8.83 10.35 13.52
CA ALA A 53 9.78 11.32 14.04
C ALA A 53 9.76 12.66 13.28
N GLU A 54 9.44 12.65 11.99
CA GLU A 54 9.37 13.86 11.17
C GLU A 54 8.07 14.64 11.41
N LEU A 55 6.96 13.94 11.60
CA LEU A 55 5.67 14.56 11.89
C LEU A 55 5.62 15.17 13.29
N ALA A 56 6.24 14.54 14.28
CA ALA A 56 6.28 15.04 15.65
C ALA A 56 6.98 16.40 15.75
N LYS A 57 7.98 16.68 14.90
CA LYS A 57 8.69 17.97 14.86
C LYS A 57 7.83 19.11 14.29
N ASN A 58 6.86 18.80 13.44
CA ASN A 58 6.03 19.80 12.75
C ASN A 58 4.67 20.00 13.44
N ASN A 59 4.38 19.28 14.50
CA ASN A 59 3.08 19.29 15.13
C ASN A 59 3.00 20.37 16.23
N ILE A 60 2.73 21.60 15.82
CA ILE A 60 2.64 22.77 16.72
C ILE A 60 1.36 22.73 17.59
N ASN A 61 0.36 21.93 17.22
CA ASN A 61 -0.97 21.95 17.85
C ASN A 61 -1.31 20.74 18.73
N GLY A 62 -0.32 19.94 19.15
CA GLY A 62 -0.56 18.85 20.12
C GLY A 62 -1.45 17.69 19.62
N SER A 63 -1.83 17.68 18.33
CA SER A 63 -2.52 16.54 17.74
C SER A 63 -1.57 15.34 17.67
N LYS A 64 -2.04 14.16 18.10
CA LYS A 64 -1.25 12.93 18.03
C LYS A 64 -0.80 12.71 16.60
N SER A 65 0.53 12.71 16.37
CA SER A 65 1.08 12.27 15.08
C SER A 65 0.74 10.79 14.91
N THR A 66 -0.04 10.47 13.88
CA THR A 66 -0.22 9.08 13.46
C THR A 66 1.01 8.65 12.69
N ASP A 67 1.59 7.52 13.07
CA ASP A 67 2.64 6.89 12.28
C ASP A 67 2.06 6.49 10.93
N TYR A 68 2.76 6.82 9.87
CA TYR A 68 2.44 6.29 8.56
C TYR A 68 3.69 5.82 7.83
N ASP A 69 3.52 4.77 7.07
CA ASP A 69 4.56 4.23 6.22
C ASP A 69 4.51 4.87 4.84
N TYR A 70 5.67 5.09 4.22
CA TYR A 70 5.74 5.53 2.83
C TYR A 70 6.89 4.86 2.08
N VAL A 71 6.74 4.78 0.77
CA VAL A 71 7.81 4.31 -0.11
C VAL A 71 8.61 5.52 -0.59
N PRO A 72 9.94 5.55 -0.41
CA PRO A 72 10.79 6.60 -0.96
C PRO A 72 10.67 6.64 -2.48
N ILE A 73 10.69 7.85 -3.07
CA ILE A 73 10.54 8.01 -4.53
C ILE A 73 11.62 7.27 -5.30
N GLY A 74 12.87 7.32 -4.84
CA GLY A 74 13.97 6.59 -5.47
C GLY A 74 13.77 5.07 -5.53
N ALA A 75 13.12 4.49 -4.49
CA ALA A 75 12.77 3.07 -4.51
C ALA A 75 11.68 2.77 -5.54
N VAL A 76 10.66 3.63 -5.66
CA VAL A 76 9.60 3.49 -6.68
C VAL A 76 10.18 3.54 -8.08
N GLU A 77 11.01 4.55 -8.38
CA GLU A 77 11.63 4.71 -9.69
C GLU A 77 12.54 3.53 -10.03
N GLU A 78 13.35 3.07 -9.08
CA GLU A 78 14.25 1.93 -9.30
C GLU A 78 13.46 0.64 -9.54
N CYS A 79 12.42 0.36 -8.75
CA CYS A 79 11.55 -0.79 -8.98
C CYS A 79 10.87 -0.73 -10.34
N LEU A 80 10.37 0.45 -10.77
CA LEU A 80 9.79 0.62 -12.11
C LEU A 80 10.81 0.28 -13.21
N ARG A 81 12.05 0.79 -13.08
CA ARG A 81 13.13 0.47 -14.04
C ARG A 81 13.46 -0.99 -14.09
N GLN A 82 13.46 -1.69 -12.96
CA GLN A 82 13.76 -3.12 -12.88
C GLN A 82 12.62 -3.98 -13.45
N VAL A 83 11.37 -3.73 -13.06
CA VAL A 83 10.21 -4.51 -13.51
C VAL A 83 9.99 -4.38 -15.02
N PHE A 84 10.19 -3.17 -15.56
CA PHE A 84 9.99 -2.90 -16.99
C PHE A 84 11.31 -2.86 -17.79
N PHE A 85 12.40 -3.40 -17.25
CA PHE A 85 13.71 -3.50 -17.92
C PHE A 85 14.16 -2.17 -18.54
N ARG A 86 14.04 -1.08 -17.75
CA ARG A 86 14.35 0.30 -18.15
C ARG A 86 13.49 0.86 -19.30
N GLN A 87 12.45 0.17 -19.74
CA GLN A 87 11.52 0.66 -20.75
C GLN A 87 10.37 1.44 -20.08
N VAL A 88 10.75 2.48 -19.36
CA VAL A 88 9.87 3.34 -18.58
C VAL A 88 10.29 4.80 -18.79
N ASP A 89 9.33 5.66 -19.12
CA ASP A 89 9.53 7.11 -19.30
C ASP A 89 8.51 7.89 -18.45
N PHE A 90 8.91 9.06 -18.00
CA PHE A 90 8.08 9.95 -17.19
C PHE A 90 7.82 11.25 -17.95
N GLU A 91 6.56 11.53 -18.22
CA GLU A 91 6.10 12.74 -18.92
C GLU A 91 5.28 13.60 -17.97
N ILE A 92 5.60 14.90 -17.90
CA ILE A 92 4.71 15.87 -17.24
C ILE A 92 3.66 16.30 -18.27
N THR A 93 2.42 15.83 -18.09
CA THR A 93 1.32 16.13 -19.00
C THR A 93 0.62 17.44 -18.67
N ASN A 94 0.65 17.85 -17.40
CA ASN A 94 0.11 19.12 -16.96
C ASN A 94 0.80 19.61 -15.69
N SER A 95 0.94 20.93 -15.55
CA SER A 95 1.41 21.55 -14.32
C SER A 95 0.81 22.93 -14.19
N TYR A 96 0.30 23.25 -13.01
CA TYR A 96 -0.26 24.57 -12.73
C TYR A 96 -0.21 24.86 -11.23
N ARG A 97 -0.41 26.11 -10.91
CA ARG A 97 -0.53 26.61 -9.55
C ARG A 97 -1.98 26.98 -9.28
N ASP A 98 -2.49 26.51 -8.15
CA ASP A 98 -3.79 26.91 -7.63
C ASP A 98 -3.62 27.42 -6.20
N LEU A 99 -3.95 28.71 -5.99
CA LEU A 99 -3.72 29.43 -4.73
C LEU A 99 -2.26 29.24 -4.23
N ASN A 100 -2.12 28.58 -3.08
CA ASN A 100 -0.83 28.29 -2.44
C ASN A 100 -0.32 26.88 -2.76
N SER A 101 -0.90 26.17 -3.70
CA SER A 101 -0.54 24.81 -4.05
C SER A 101 0.01 24.72 -5.46
N PHE A 102 1.02 23.86 -5.66
CA PHE A 102 1.51 23.48 -6.98
C PHE A 102 1.01 22.06 -7.29
N ILE A 103 0.43 21.89 -8.47
CA ILE A 103 -0.20 20.67 -8.93
C ILE A 103 0.50 20.21 -10.20
N ILE A 104 0.88 18.93 -10.23
CA ILE A 104 1.53 18.29 -11.38
C ILE A 104 0.77 17.02 -11.71
N THR A 105 0.54 16.80 -12.99
CA THR A 105 0.09 15.50 -13.53
C THR A 105 1.25 14.86 -14.27
N VAL A 106 1.60 13.64 -13.87
CA VAL A 106 2.66 12.85 -14.51
C VAL A 106 2.03 11.62 -15.16
N ARG A 107 2.46 11.33 -16.36
CA ARG A 107 2.20 10.09 -17.08
C ARG A 107 3.43 9.22 -17.04
N ILE A 108 3.29 7.97 -16.56
CA ILE A 108 4.31 6.94 -16.66
C ILE A 108 3.99 6.11 -17.90
N HIS A 109 4.86 6.17 -18.90
CA HIS A 109 4.81 5.28 -20.04
C HIS A 109 5.67 4.05 -19.74
N TYR A 110 5.17 2.87 -20.03
CA TYR A 110 5.93 1.65 -19.88
C TYR A 110 5.57 0.62 -20.94
N LYS A 111 6.51 -0.25 -21.26
CA LYS A 111 6.28 -1.34 -22.18
C LYS A 111 6.19 -2.64 -21.40
N CYS A 112 5.09 -3.39 -21.62
CA CYS A 112 4.95 -4.70 -21.00
C CYS A 112 6.07 -5.63 -21.49
N PRO A 113 6.90 -6.21 -20.59
CA PRO A 113 8.02 -7.03 -21.01
C PRO A 113 7.60 -8.37 -21.63
N ILE A 114 6.36 -8.78 -21.46
CA ILE A 114 5.83 -10.04 -21.96
C ILE A 114 5.16 -9.87 -23.33
N SER A 115 4.21 -8.91 -23.42
CA SER A 115 3.44 -8.69 -24.66
C SER A 115 4.06 -7.67 -25.60
N GLY A 116 4.99 -6.86 -25.12
CA GLY A 116 5.55 -5.75 -25.89
C GLY A 116 4.62 -4.55 -26.06
N GLU A 117 3.40 -4.59 -25.49
CA GLU A 117 2.44 -3.50 -25.55
C GLU A 117 2.91 -2.27 -24.78
N LYS A 118 2.74 -1.10 -25.40
CA LYS A 118 2.93 0.19 -24.71
C LYS A 118 1.70 0.48 -23.87
N ARG A 119 1.92 0.81 -22.62
CA ARG A 119 0.91 1.18 -21.63
C ARG A 119 1.30 2.47 -20.94
N PHE A 120 0.34 3.11 -20.33
CA PHE A 120 0.58 4.28 -19.49
C PHE A 120 -0.34 4.32 -18.28
N THR A 121 0.06 5.09 -17.29
CA THR A 121 -0.75 5.41 -16.12
C THR A 121 -0.49 6.84 -15.70
N ASP A 122 -1.54 7.56 -15.31
CA ASP A 122 -1.47 8.95 -14.89
C ASP A 122 -1.56 9.06 -13.37
N GLY A 123 -0.78 9.97 -12.80
CA GLY A 123 -0.85 10.33 -11.39
C GLY A 123 -0.83 11.83 -11.20
N ILE A 124 -1.60 12.29 -10.22
CA ILE A 124 -1.66 13.70 -9.84
C ILE A 124 -0.96 13.86 -8.50
N GLY A 125 -0.08 14.83 -8.40
CA GLY A 125 0.57 15.25 -7.17
C GLY A 125 0.31 16.71 -6.89
N ALA A 126 -0.04 17.02 -5.65
CA ALA A 126 -0.23 18.39 -5.19
C ALA A 126 0.62 18.64 -3.94
N LYS A 127 1.19 19.82 -3.85
CA LYS A 127 1.95 20.25 -2.67
C LYS A 127 1.69 21.72 -2.38
N ALA A 128 1.29 22.00 -1.14
CA ALA A 128 1.20 23.36 -0.65
C ALA A 128 2.62 23.96 -0.57
N LEU A 129 2.76 25.18 -1.11
CA LEU A 129 3.99 25.95 -1.09
C LEU A 129 4.17 26.58 0.30
N GLN A 130 5.39 26.61 0.78
CA GLN A 130 5.68 27.13 2.11
C GLN A 130 5.54 28.65 2.16
N GLN A 131 4.80 29.12 3.16
CA GLN A 131 4.63 30.53 3.50
C GLN A 131 5.26 30.85 4.85
N ASP A 132 5.37 32.13 5.17
CA ASP A 132 5.77 32.59 6.48
C ASP A 132 4.74 32.19 7.54
N SER A 133 5.20 32.04 8.78
CA SER A 133 4.32 31.63 9.88
C SER A 133 3.23 32.67 10.11
N GLY A 134 1.97 32.21 10.17
CA GLY A 134 0.80 33.06 10.37
C GLY A 134 0.29 33.77 9.12
N ALA A 135 0.93 33.56 7.95
CA ALA A 135 0.46 34.12 6.68
C ALA A 135 -0.90 33.52 6.26
N LYS A 136 -1.75 34.38 5.69
CA LYS A 136 -3.05 33.94 5.16
C LYS A 136 -2.90 33.48 3.71
N ILE A 137 -3.75 32.58 3.27
CA ILE A 137 -3.69 31.99 1.92
C ILE A 137 -3.73 33.05 0.82
N TYR A 138 -4.52 34.13 1.00
CA TYR A 138 -4.64 35.19 0.02
C TYR A 138 -3.42 36.14 -0.03
N ASP A 139 -2.55 36.14 0.99
CA ASP A 139 -1.31 36.92 1.02
C ASP A 139 -0.12 36.15 0.41
N PHE A 140 -0.41 35.08 -0.32
CA PHE A 140 0.57 34.11 -0.78
C PHE A 140 1.77 34.72 -1.51
N ASN A 141 1.54 35.67 -2.40
CA ASN A 141 2.63 36.24 -3.23
C ASN A 141 3.66 37.04 -2.42
N SER A 142 3.24 37.65 -1.31
CA SER A 142 4.11 38.48 -0.46
C SER A 142 4.77 37.67 0.68
N THR A 143 4.22 36.49 1.00
CA THR A 143 4.65 35.68 2.16
C THR A 143 5.26 34.35 1.77
N MET A 144 5.42 34.07 0.48
CA MET A 144 6.05 32.85 0.00
C MET A 144 7.55 32.83 0.32
N LYS A 145 8.03 31.74 0.90
CA LYS A 145 9.46 31.55 1.17
C LYS A 145 10.25 31.44 -0.13
N ALA A 146 11.49 31.94 -0.12
CA ALA A 146 12.34 32.01 -1.32
C ALA A 146 12.54 30.67 -2.05
N ASN A 147 12.63 29.56 -1.30
CA ASN A 147 12.81 28.22 -1.88
C ASN A 147 11.50 27.41 -2.00
N ALA A 148 10.34 28.04 -1.77
CA ALA A 148 9.07 27.33 -1.71
C ALA A 148 8.69 26.64 -3.02
N LEU A 149 8.97 27.31 -4.16
CA LEU A 149 8.70 26.73 -5.49
C LEU A 149 9.59 25.54 -5.77
N GLU A 150 10.90 25.66 -5.54
CA GLU A 150 11.85 24.55 -5.76
C GLU A 150 11.45 23.30 -4.99
N LEU A 151 11.22 23.43 -3.69
CA LEU A 151 10.82 22.31 -2.83
C LEU A 151 9.40 21.84 -3.16
N GLY A 152 8.48 22.74 -3.46
CA GLY A 152 7.08 22.43 -3.75
C GLY A 152 6.93 21.66 -5.04
N VAL A 153 7.59 22.08 -6.12
CA VAL A 153 7.56 21.44 -7.43
C VAL A 153 8.14 20.03 -7.35
N GLY A 154 9.34 19.87 -6.77
CA GLY A 154 9.99 18.57 -6.62
C GLY A 154 9.14 17.57 -5.79
N ASN A 155 8.52 18.06 -4.71
CA ASN A 155 7.64 17.23 -3.90
C ASN A 155 6.34 16.85 -4.66
N ALA A 156 5.70 17.81 -5.37
CA ALA A 156 4.50 17.53 -6.14
C ALA A 156 4.78 16.50 -7.25
N TYR A 157 5.91 16.62 -7.95
CA TYR A 157 6.36 15.66 -8.95
C TYR A 157 6.55 14.25 -8.35
N SER A 158 7.24 14.15 -7.23
CA SER A 158 7.44 12.88 -6.52
C SER A 158 6.14 12.22 -6.07
N ILE A 159 5.16 13.02 -5.61
CA ILE A 159 3.82 12.55 -5.25
C ILE A 159 3.09 12.04 -6.49
N ALA A 160 3.16 12.78 -7.61
CA ALA A 160 2.51 12.40 -8.87
C ALA A 160 3.02 11.04 -9.39
N ILE A 161 4.34 10.83 -9.42
CA ILE A 161 4.94 9.54 -9.81
C ILE A 161 4.46 8.42 -8.89
N LYS A 162 4.51 8.62 -7.57
CA LYS A 162 4.04 7.60 -6.62
C LYS A 162 2.57 7.25 -6.83
N ASN A 163 1.71 8.25 -7.07
CA ASN A 163 0.29 8.03 -7.31
C ASN A 163 0.01 7.34 -8.65
N ALA A 164 0.82 7.58 -9.68
CA ALA A 164 0.77 6.83 -10.94
C ALA A 164 1.23 5.38 -10.75
N ALA A 165 2.37 5.16 -10.08
CA ALA A 165 2.94 3.85 -9.85
C ALA A 165 2.05 2.93 -9.01
N LYS A 166 1.36 3.47 -7.99
CA LYS A 166 0.39 2.73 -7.16
C LYS A 166 -0.70 2.02 -7.96
N LYS A 167 -1.06 2.55 -9.14
CA LYS A 167 -2.05 1.94 -10.03
C LYS A 167 -1.51 0.76 -10.84
N ILE A 168 -0.18 0.61 -10.91
CA ILE A 168 0.47 -0.48 -11.64
C ILE A 168 0.51 -1.75 -10.79
N GLY A 169 0.77 -1.63 -9.47
CA GLY A 169 0.85 -2.78 -8.57
C GLY A 169 1.07 -2.41 -7.09
N ARG A 170 0.78 -3.36 -6.22
CA ARG A 170 0.89 -3.22 -4.76
C ARG A 170 2.33 -2.93 -4.31
N MET A 171 3.32 -3.48 -5.00
CA MET A 171 4.75 -3.28 -4.70
C MET A 171 5.15 -1.80 -4.67
N PHE A 172 4.39 -0.91 -5.34
CA PHE A 172 4.61 0.54 -5.34
C PHE A 172 3.83 1.28 -4.23
N GLY A 173 3.27 0.54 -3.28
CA GLY A 173 2.54 1.10 -2.13
C GLY A 173 1.06 1.37 -2.39
N GLY A 174 0.43 0.63 -3.30
CA GLY A 174 -1.00 0.77 -3.63
C GLY A 174 -1.92 0.66 -2.42
N ASP A 175 -1.61 -0.29 -1.52
CA ASP A 175 -2.41 -0.58 -0.31
C ASP A 175 -1.80 0.00 0.97
N LEU A 176 -0.73 0.79 0.84
CA LEU A 176 -0.03 1.31 2.01
C LEU A 176 -0.88 2.37 2.73
N ASN A 177 -1.01 2.23 4.05
CA ASN A 177 -1.83 3.10 4.92
C ASN A 177 -3.33 3.17 4.51
N ARG A 178 -3.83 2.14 3.85
CA ARG A 178 -5.26 1.99 3.60
C ARG A 178 -5.86 1.10 4.67
N ASP A 179 -6.74 1.69 5.49
CA ASP A 179 -7.58 0.97 6.45
C ASP A 179 -8.93 0.58 5.83
N ASP A 180 -9.04 0.68 4.50
CA ASP A 180 -10.28 0.50 3.77
C ASP A 180 -10.78 -0.95 3.86
N ASP A 181 -12.03 -1.13 4.23
CA ASP A 181 -12.74 -2.40 4.19
C ASP A 181 -12.78 -3.02 2.78
N LEU A 182 -12.62 -2.21 1.73
CA LEU A 182 -12.52 -2.67 0.34
C LEU A 182 -11.37 -3.65 0.10
N THR A 183 -10.23 -3.45 0.76
CA THR A 183 -9.13 -4.43 0.69
C THR A 183 -9.51 -5.73 1.40
N ASN A 184 -10.35 -5.66 2.41
CA ASN A 184 -10.88 -6.83 3.10
C ASN A 184 -11.94 -7.56 2.26
N GLU A 185 -12.79 -6.84 1.52
CA GLU A 185 -13.80 -7.44 0.64
C GLU A 185 -13.19 -8.13 -0.58
N LEU A 186 -12.15 -7.54 -1.20
CA LEU A 186 -11.42 -8.16 -2.29
C LEU A 186 -10.55 -9.35 -1.83
N ASN A 187 -10.13 -9.35 -0.57
CA ASN A 187 -9.40 -10.43 0.07
C ASN A 187 -10.30 -11.50 0.72
N VAL A 188 -11.62 -11.48 0.48
CA VAL A 188 -12.57 -12.49 1.00
C VAL A 188 -12.13 -13.92 0.67
N PHE A 189 -11.34 -14.11 -0.38
CA PHE A 189 -10.79 -15.41 -0.79
C PHE A 189 -9.33 -15.62 -0.35
N SER A 190 -8.71 -14.69 0.41
CA SER A 190 -7.34 -14.89 0.89
C SER A 190 -7.33 -15.56 2.26
N GLU A 191 -6.44 -16.52 2.46
CA GLU A 191 -6.24 -17.19 3.76
C GLU A 191 -6.01 -16.20 4.93
N LYS A 192 -5.49 -14.99 4.64
CA LYS A 192 -5.25 -13.94 5.65
C LYS A 192 -6.56 -13.37 6.24
N VAL A 193 -7.64 -13.33 5.47
CA VAL A 193 -8.94 -12.82 5.96
C VAL A 193 -9.64 -13.85 6.81
N THR A 194 -9.56 -15.13 6.43
CA THR A 194 -10.17 -16.23 7.18
C THR A 194 -9.56 -16.40 8.58
N ASN A 195 -8.33 -15.90 8.78
CA ASN A 195 -7.62 -15.99 10.07
C ASN A 195 -7.88 -14.80 11.01
N LYS A 196 -8.66 -13.79 10.62
CA LYS A 196 -9.02 -12.70 11.54
C LYS A 196 -10.08 -13.15 12.54
N PRO A 197 -9.86 -12.95 13.86
CA PRO A 197 -10.79 -13.43 14.89
C PRO A 197 -12.23 -12.97 14.69
N ALA A 198 -12.45 -11.73 14.25
CA ALA A 198 -13.80 -11.20 14.01
C ALA A 198 -14.51 -11.87 12.84
N PHE A 199 -13.79 -12.17 11.75
CA PHE A 199 -14.34 -12.88 10.60
C PHE A 199 -14.66 -14.32 10.99
N LEU A 200 -13.73 -15.03 11.62
CA LEU A 200 -13.92 -16.40 12.06
C LEU A 200 -15.11 -16.52 13.01
N LEU A 201 -15.27 -15.58 13.94
CA LEU A 201 -16.42 -15.54 14.83
C LEU A 201 -17.76 -15.41 14.10
N LYS A 202 -17.81 -14.54 13.09
CA LYS A 202 -19.01 -14.34 12.26
C LYS A 202 -19.35 -15.60 11.47
N GLU A 203 -18.35 -16.23 10.86
CA GLU A 203 -18.54 -17.46 10.08
C GLU A 203 -18.88 -18.67 10.96
N ILE A 204 -18.27 -18.80 12.15
CA ILE A 204 -18.64 -19.85 13.13
C ILE A 204 -20.13 -19.71 13.49
N LYS A 205 -20.62 -18.51 13.80
CA LYS A 205 -22.04 -18.29 14.12
C LYS A 205 -22.94 -18.70 12.95
N ARG A 206 -22.62 -18.26 11.73
CA ARG A 206 -23.37 -18.64 10.52
C ARG A 206 -23.42 -20.15 10.30
N LEU A 207 -22.26 -20.82 10.41
CA LEU A 207 -22.17 -22.28 10.23
C LEU A 207 -22.88 -23.06 11.34
N LEU A 208 -22.88 -22.56 12.57
CA LEU A 208 -23.67 -23.16 13.65
C LEU A 208 -25.16 -23.11 13.35
N ASP A 209 -25.66 -21.99 12.85
CA ASP A 209 -27.08 -21.85 12.49
C ASP A 209 -27.44 -22.74 11.29
N GLU A 210 -26.59 -22.79 10.25
CA GLU A 210 -26.85 -23.57 9.04
C GLU A 210 -26.73 -25.09 9.24
N LYS A 211 -25.83 -25.54 10.12
CA LYS A 211 -25.50 -26.97 10.29
C LYS A 211 -25.92 -27.51 11.63
N GLN A 212 -26.82 -26.83 12.34
CA GLN A 212 -27.27 -27.22 13.70
C GLN A 212 -27.69 -28.69 13.82
N GLU A 213 -28.38 -29.20 12.80
CA GLU A 213 -28.85 -30.60 12.78
C GLU A 213 -27.74 -31.65 12.60
N ARG A 214 -26.58 -31.22 12.08
CA ARG A 214 -25.41 -32.10 11.83
C ARG A 214 -24.40 -32.10 12.97
N ILE A 215 -24.51 -31.14 13.88
CA ILE A 215 -23.60 -30.99 15.00
C ILE A 215 -24.05 -31.93 16.11
N LEU A 216 -23.12 -32.71 16.61
CA LEU A 216 -23.41 -33.58 17.75
C LEU A 216 -23.85 -32.75 18.98
N ALA A 217 -24.89 -33.17 19.65
CA ALA A 217 -25.47 -32.45 20.79
C ALA A 217 -24.43 -32.15 21.90
N ASN A 218 -23.41 -32.96 22.03
CA ASN A 218 -22.31 -32.79 22.98
C ASN A 218 -21.30 -31.68 22.56
N ASP A 219 -21.25 -31.29 21.29
CA ASP A 219 -20.29 -30.30 20.77
C ASP A 219 -20.85 -28.87 20.81
N LEU A 220 -22.17 -28.72 20.77
CA LEU A 220 -22.83 -27.37 20.81
C LEU A 220 -22.39 -26.54 22.02
N PRO A 221 -22.35 -27.06 23.26
CA PRO A 221 -21.89 -26.29 24.41
C PRO A 221 -20.43 -25.83 24.31
N ASN A 222 -19.56 -26.61 23.64
CA ASN A 222 -18.17 -26.23 23.43
C ASN A 222 -18.05 -25.06 22.47
N PHE A 223 -18.81 -25.03 21.38
CA PHE A 223 -18.83 -23.89 20.44
C PHE A 223 -19.38 -22.64 21.11
N GLN A 224 -20.47 -22.78 21.90
CA GLN A 224 -21.03 -21.66 22.62
C GLN A 224 -20.02 -21.06 23.60
N ARG A 225 -19.29 -21.90 24.36
CA ARG A 225 -18.24 -21.46 25.27
C ARG A 225 -17.11 -20.71 24.54
N ILE A 226 -16.67 -21.19 23.37
CA ILE A 226 -15.63 -20.54 22.56
C ILE A 226 -16.09 -19.13 22.13
N ILE A 227 -17.36 -18.97 21.76
CA ILE A 227 -17.97 -17.71 21.35
C ILE A 227 -18.07 -16.75 22.54
N ASP A 228 -18.65 -17.22 23.66
CA ASP A 228 -18.94 -16.41 24.84
C ASP A 228 -17.66 -15.92 25.55
N ASN A 229 -16.66 -16.78 25.65
CA ASN A 229 -15.37 -16.47 26.27
C ASN A 229 -14.41 -15.73 25.32
N LYS A 230 -14.80 -15.48 24.06
CA LYS A 230 -13.97 -14.85 23.01
C LYS A 230 -12.60 -15.55 22.88
N GLU A 231 -12.58 -16.88 22.90
CA GLU A 231 -11.38 -17.70 22.77
C GLU A 231 -10.82 -17.65 21.34
N THR A 232 -10.19 -16.51 20.96
CA THR A 232 -9.72 -16.24 19.59
C THR A 232 -8.76 -17.29 19.04
N LEU A 233 -7.96 -17.92 19.91
CA LEU A 233 -7.05 -19.01 19.55
C LEU A 233 -7.79 -20.30 19.13
N SER A 234 -9.03 -20.47 19.56
CA SER A 234 -9.87 -21.62 19.24
C SER A 234 -10.74 -21.42 18.01
N TYR A 235 -10.87 -20.18 17.48
CA TYR A 235 -11.77 -19.88 16.36
C TYR A 235 -11.40 -20.62 15.09
N GLN A 236 -10.13 -20.74 14.75
CA GLN A 236 -9.71 -21.46 13.55
C GLN A 236 -10.09 -22.93 13.60
N LYS A 237 -9.85 -23.59 14.74
CA LYS A 237 -10.20 -25.00 14.93
C LYS A 237 -11.71 -25.24 14.85
N ALA A 238 -12.51 -24.34 15.46
CA ALA A 238 -13.96 -24.40 15.42
C ALA A 238 -14.49 -24.24 13.98
N TYR A 239 -13.96 -23.26 13.24
CA TYR A 239 -14.30 -23.01 11.85
C TYR A 239 -13.98 -24.22 10.95
N ASP A 240 -12.76 -24.77 11.08
CA ASP A 240 -12.30 -25.92 10.28
C ASP A 240 -13.14 -27.17 10.55
N TYR A 241 -13.56 -27.37 11.79
CA TYR A 241 -14.45 -28.48 12.16
C TYR A 241 -15.83 -28.31 11.52
N LEU A 242 -16.44 -27.12 11.65
CA LEU A 242 -17.77 -26.83 11.11
C LEU A 242 -17.81 -26.89 9.58
N ASN A 243 -16.74 -26.56 8.90
CA ASN A 243 -16.67 -26.67 7.44
C ASN A 243 -16.58 -28.12 6.94
N LYS A 244 -16.13 -29.04 7.77
CA LYS A 244 -16.02 -30.47 7.42
C LYS A 244 -17.31 -31.26 7.63
N LEU A 245 -18.26 -30.71 8.39
CA LEU A 245 -19.60 -31.26 8.55
C LEU A 245 -20.47 -30.98 7.32
#